data_6d68060cdeba00db8ae54f6e6f34e4cd
#
_entry.id   6d68060cdeba00db8ae54f6e6f34e4cd
#
_cell.length_a   1.000
_cell.length_b   1.000
_cell.length_c   1.000
_cell.angle_alpha   90.00
_cell.angle_beta   90.00
_cell.angle_gamma   90.00
#
_symmetry.space_group_name_H-M   'P 1'
#
loop_
_entity.id
_entity.type
_entity.pdbx_description
1 polymer ?
#
loop_
_entity_poly.entity_id
_entity_poly.type
_entity_poly.pdbx_seq_one_letter_code
_entity_poly.pdbx_strand_id
1 'polypeptide(L)'
;MTRIVLIVEDAELCRDTLEVALMKLPDMAVRSVTTAEEALQCLAANDVCALVTDLHLPHMDGFDLIEAVRAEPKRSSLPILVISGDSDPLIPARVAGLGANAYFSKPYSPAAVRHKLEQLIGDSAR
;
A
#
# COMPACT_ATOMS: atom_id res chain seq x y z
N MET A 1 -3.02 20.50 -5.07
CA MET A 1 -2.93 19.18 -5.72
C MET A 1 -3.46 18.11 -4.78
N THR A 2 -4.29 17.24 -5.29
CA THR A 2 -4.85 16.16 -4.50
C THR A 2 -3.82 15.05 -4.32
N ARG A 3 -3.53 14.69 -3.08
CA ARG A 3 -2.67 13.54 -2.79
C ARG A 3 -3.49 12.25 -2.91
N ILE A 4 -2.85 11.19 -3.32
CA ILE A 4 -3.50 9.91 -3.60
C ILE A 4 -2.98 8.84 -2.65
N VAL A 5 -3.90 8.08 -2.06
CA VAL A 5 -3.58 6.78 -1.44
C VAL A 5 -3.82 5.72 -2.51
N LEU A 6 -2.77 4.98 -2.84
CA LEU A 6 -2.82 3.97 -3.90
C LEU A 6 -2.98 2.59 -3.31
N ILE A 7 -4.00 1.87 -3.78
CA ILE A 7 -4.28 0.48 -3.39
C ILE A 7 -3.90 -0.43 -4.55
N VAL A 8 -3.15 -1.50 -4.27
CA VAL A 8 -2.80 -2.53 -5.25
C VAL A 8 -3.38 -3.85 -4.76
N GLU A 9 -4.48 -4.29 -5.35
CA GLU A 9 -5.19 -5.50 -4.94
C GLU A 9 -5.99 -6.03 -6.12
N ASP A 10 -5.77 -7.29 -6.49
CA ASP A 10 -6.47 -7.92 -7.61
C ASP A 10 -7.82 -8.54 -7.21
N ALA A 11 -8.03 -8.83 -5.92
CA ALA A 11 -9.31 -9.36 -5.44
C ALA A 11 -10.32 -8.23 -5.28
N GLU A 12 -11.40 -8.27 -6.05
CA GLU A 12 -12.39 -7.19 -6.12
C GLU A 12 -12.99 -6.86 -4.75
N LEU A 13 -13.40 -7.88 -3.99
CA LEU A 13 -14.03 -7.65 -2.69
C LEU A 13 -13.08 -6.97 -1.70
N CYS A 14 -11.83 -7.41 -1.65
CA CYS A 14 -10.83 -6.79 -0.79
C CYS A 14 -10.54 -5.37 -1.21
N ARG A 15 -10.44 -5.12 -2.52
CA ARG A 15 -10.22 -3.79 -3.07
C ARG A 15 -11.35 -2.84 -2.71
N ASP A 16 -12.60 -3.28 -2.89
CA ASP A 16 -13.78 -2.46 -2.58
C ASP A 16 -13.85 -2.13 -1.09
N THR A 17 -13.56 -3.10 -0.23
CA THR A 17 -13.56 -2.91 1.22
C THR A 17 -12.53 -1.85 1.64
N LEU A 18 -11.32 -1.93 1.07
CA LEU A 18 -10.27 -0.96 1.34
C LEU A 18 -10.63 0.43 0.82
N GLU A 19 -11.19 0.51 -0.38
CA GLU A 19 -11.59 1.80 -0.96
C GLU A 19 -12.59 2.51 -0.05
N VAL A 20 -13.62 1.80 0.40
CA VAL A 20 -14.64 2.38 1.29
C VAL A 20 -14.02 2.88 2.59
N ALA A 21 -13.14 2.09 3.20
CA ALA A 21 -12.51 2.47 4.45
C ALA A 21 -11.59 3.69 4.30
N LEU A 22 -10.81 3.72 3.22
CA LEU A 22 -9.81 4.77 3.00
C LEU A 22 -10.40 6.06 2.43
N MET A 23 -11.60 6.01 1.87
CA MET A 23 -12.32 7.22 1.45
C MET A 23 -12.61 8.17 2.61
N LYS A 24 -12.53 7.69 3.84
CA LYS A 24 -12.71 8.51 5.03
C LYS A 24 -11.47 9.31 5.41
N LEU A 25 -10.35 9.09 4.74
CA LEU A 25 -9.14 9.88 4.97
C LEU A 25 -9.35 11.32 4.47
N PRO A 26 -9.06 12.33 5.30
CA PRO A 26 -9.30 13.72 4.91
C PRO A 26 -8.29 14.20 3.86
N ASP A 27 -8.75 15.01 2.93
CA ASP A 27 -7.93 15.70 1.93
C ASP A 27 -7.14 14.78 1.00
N MET A 28 -7.63 13.55 0.79
CA MET A 28 -6.97 12.56 -0.05
C MET A 28 -7.95 11.87 -0.97
N ALA A 29 -7.49 11.55 -2.17
CA ALA A 29 -8.22 10.70 -3.09
C ALA A 29 -7.72 9.27 -2.92
N VAL A 30 -8.58 8.29 -3.16
CA VAL A 30 -8.22 6.89 -3.15
C VAL A 30 -8.26 6.39 -4.59
N ARG A 31 -7.21 5.71 -5.01
CA ARG A 31 -7.15 5.08 -6.32
C ARG A 31 -6.69 3.64 -6.15
N SER A 32 -7.31 2.73 -6.88
CA SER A 32 -6.92 1.33 -6.83
C SER A 32 -6.54 0.83 -8.21
N VAL A 33 -5.57 -0.07 -8.21
CA VAL A 33 -5.10 -0.78 -9.40
C VAL A 33 -5.01 -2.26 -9.07
N THR A 34 -4.92 -3.10 -10.09
CA THR A 34 -4.95 -4.56 -9.91
C THR A 34 -3.59 -5.21 -10.10
N THR A 35 -2.61 -4.50 -10.64
CA THR A 35 -1.25 -5.03 -10.90
C THR A 35 -0.19 -4.10 -10.35
N ALA A 36 0.98 -4.67 -10.07
CA ALA A 36 2.15 -3.89 -9.63
C ALA A 36 2.62 -2.94 -10.74
N GLU A 37 2.54 -3.36 -12.00
CA GLU A 37 2.93 -2.53 -13.15
C GLU A 37 2.08 -1.28 -13.25
N GLU A 38 0.75 -1.41 -13.07
CA GLU A 38 -0.15 -0.26 -13.03
C GLU A 38 0.17 0.65 -11.84
N ALA A 39 0.55 0.05 -10.70
CA ALA A 39 0.94 0.82 -9.51
C ALA A 39 2.17 1.68 -9.79
N LEU A 40 3.18 1.13 -10.45
CA LEU A 40 4.39 1.89 -10.81
C LEU A 40 4.08 3.03 -11.77
N GLN A 41 3.17 2.81 -12.72
CA GLN A 41 2.74 3.87 -13.63
C GLN A 41 2.02 4.99 -12.87
N CYS A 42 1.16 4.63 -11.92
CA CYS A 42 0.44 5.59 -11.09
C CYS A 42 1.41 6.42 -10.23
N LEU A 43 2.40 5.75 -9.64
CA LEU A 43 3.42 6.42 -8.83
C LEU A 43 4.23 7.43 -9.65
N ALA A 44 4.51 7.11 -10.91
CA ALA A 44 5.27 8.00 -11.79
C ALA A 44 4.45 9.22 -12.23
N ALA A 45 3.14 9.09 -12.33
CA ALA A 45 2.27 10.11 -12.92
C ALA A 45 1.53 10.97 -11.90
N ASN A 46 1.53 10.60 -10.61
CA ASN A 46 0.71 11.26 -9.59
C ASN A 46 1.48 11.47 -8.29
N ASP A 47 0.95 12.38 -7.47
CA ASP A 47 1.46 12.60 -6.12
C ASP A 47 0.81 11.58 -5.18
N VAL A 48 1.50 10.46 -4.97
CA VAL A 48 1.03 9.37 -4.10
C VAL A 48 1.65 9.54 -2.72
N CYS A 49 0.80 9.61 -1.69
CA CYS A 49 1.25 9.84 -0.32
C CYS A 49 1.35 8.55 0.51
N ALA A 50 0.78 7.45 0.03
CA ALA A 50 0.87 6.15 0.69
C ALA A 50 0.50 5.04 -0.29
N LEU A 51 1.08 3.87 -0.07
CA LEU A 51 0.84 2.67 -0.88
C LEU A 51 0.33 1.55 0.03
N VAL A 52 -0.78 0.95 -0.34
CA VAL A 52 -1.31 -0.26 0.30
C VAL A 52 -1.28 -1.37 -0.74
N THR A 53 -0.56 -2.44 -0.48
CA THR A 53 -0.40 -3.51 -1.47
C THR A 53 -0.58 -4.90 -0.88
N ASP A 54 -1.20 -5.79 -1.65
CA ASP A 54 -1.12 -7.22 -1.45
C ASP A 54 0.26 -7.72 -1.92
N LEU A 55 0.64 -8.90 -1.49
CA LEU A 55 1.88 -9.54 -1.90
C LEU A 55 1.68 -10.46 -3.10
N HIS A 56 0.54 -11.15 -3.17
CA HIS A 56 0.27 -12.10 -4.24
C HIS A 56 -0.51 -11.42 -5.36
N LEU A 57 0.23 -10.86 -6.30
CA LEU A 57 -0.30 -10.15 -7.46
C LEU A 57 0.08 -10.90 -8.72
N PRO A 58 -0.68 -10.77 -9.83
CA PRO A 58 -0.31 -11.39 -11.08
C PRO A 58 0.97 -10.75 -11.64
N HIS A 59 1.81 -11.56 -12.28
CA HIS A 59 3.08 -11.16 -12.91
C HIS A 59 4.09 -10.67 -11.87
N MET A 60 4.27 -9.37 -11.73
CA MET A 60 5.14 -8.77 -10.72
C MET A 60 4.44 -8.81 -9.36
N ASP A 61 5.05 -9.42 -8.36
CA ASP A 61 4.42 -9.56 -7.03
C ASP A 61 4.65 -8.33 -6.13
N GLY A 62 4.07 -8.37 -4.93
CA GLY A 62 4.18 -7.26 -3.99
C GLY A 62 5.58 -7.08 -3.41
N PHE A 63 6.38 -8.15 -3.30
CA PHE A 63 7.77 -8.03 -2.87
C PHE A 63 8.57 -7.24 -3.90
N ASP A 64 8.41 -7.58 -5.18
CA ASP A 64 9.06 -6.87 -6.28
C ASP A 64 8.63 -5.41 -6.33
N LEU A 65 7.34 -5.15 -6.09
CA LEU A 65 6.82 -3.79 -6.07
C LEU A 65 7.48 -2.95 -4.97
N ILE A 66 7.61 -3.50 -3.76
CA ILE A 66 8.26 -2.79 -2.64
C ILE A 66 9.70 -2.46 -3.01
N GLU A 67 10.43 -3.43 -3.56
CA GLU A 67 11.82 -3.21 -3.98
C GLU A 67 11.92 -2.11 -5.02
N ALA A 68 11.04 -2.13 -6.03
CA ALA A 68 11.05 -1.13 -7.09
C ALA A 68 10.73 0.27 -6.55
N VAL A 69 9.79 0.38 -5.62
CA VAL A 69 9.43 1.65 -5.00
C VAL A 69 10.61 2.20 -4.19
N ARG A 70 11.25 1.37 -3.40
CA ARG A 70 12.39 1.80 -2.56
C ARG A 70 13.65 2.10 -3.35
N ALA A 71 13.79 1.52 -4.55
CA ALA A 71 14.92 1.80 -5.42
C ALA A 71 14.90 3.23 -5.97
N GLU A 72 13.73 3.87 -6.02
CA GLU A 72 13.61 5.25 -6.47
C GLU A 72 13.86 6.19 -5.28
N PRO A 73 14.92 7.04 -5.33
CA PRO A 73 15.24 7.92 -4.19
C PRO A 73 14.09 8.82 -3.74
N LYS A 74 13.25 9.25 -4.68
CA LYS A 74 12.10 10.12 -4.36
C LYS A 74 11.05 9.42 -3.51
N ARG A 75 11.07 8.09 -3.47
CA ARG A 75 10.09 7.28 -2.74
C ARG A 75 10.72 6.48 -1.60
N SER A 76 11.91 6.87 -1.17
CA SER A 76 12.61 6.16 -0.09
C SER A 76 11.85 6.24 1.24
N SER A 77 11.00 7.24 1.43
CA SER A 77 10.21 7.42 2.66
C SER A 77 8.70 7.32 2.43
N LEU A 78 8.26 6.92 1.23
CA LEU A 78 6.83 6.72 0.97
C LEU A 78 6.26 5.67 1.94
N PRO A 79 5.20 5.97 2.69
CA PRO A 79 4.58 4.95 3.54
C PRO A 79 4.07 3.77 2.70
N ILE A 80 4.47 2.56 3.07
CA ILE A 80 4.04 1.32 2.44
C ILE A 80 3.43 0.42 3.50
N LEU A 81 2.16 0.05 3.30
CA LEU A 81 1.43 -0.88 4.15
C LEU A 81 1.12 -2.14 3.34
N VAL A 82 1.47 -3.29 3.88
CA VAL A 82 1.25 -4.58 3.22
C VAL A 82 0.07 -5.29 3.85
N ILE A 83 -0.78 -5.85 3.01
CA ILE A 83 -1.89 -6.71 3.43
C ILE A 83 -1.72 -8.04 2.71
N SER A 84 -1.77 -9.15 3.45
CA SER A 84 -1.58 -10.46 2.85
C SER A 84 -2.38 -11.54 3.56
N GLY A 85 -2.89 -12.49 2.76
CA GLY A 85 -3.52 -13.70 3.27
C GLY A 85 -2.53 -14.85 3.47
N ASP A 86 -1.26 -14.63 3.21
CA ASP A 86 -0.23 -15.65 3.36
C ASP A 86 0.03 -15.90 4.85
N SER A 87 -0.01 -17.16 5.25
CA SER A 87 0.17 -17.55 6.66
C SER A 87 1.63 -17.85 7.04
N ASP A 88 2.57 -17.69 6.10
CA ASP A 88 3.99 -17.92 6.38
C ASP A 88 4.47 -16.94 7.46
N PRO A 89 4.96 -17.43 8.62
CA PRO A 89 5.35 -16.56 9.72
C PRO A 89 6.58 -15.70 9.43
N LEU A 90 7.30 -15.95 8.34
CA LEU A 90 8.48 -15.16 7.94
C LEU A 90 8.11 -13.92 7.12
N ILE A 91 6.88 -13.83 6.62
CA ILE A 91 6.45 -12.73 5.75
C ILE A 91 6.57 -11.36 6.43
N PRO A 92 6.08 -11.17 7.67
CA PRO A 92 6.18 -9.83 8.28
C PRO A 92 7.61 -9.30 8.36
N ALA A 93 8.56 -10.14 8.76
CA ALA A 93 9.97 -9.74 8.84
C ALA A 93 10.54 -9.47 7.44
N ARG A 94 10.17 -10.28 6.46
CA ARG A 94 10.65 -10.13 5.08
C ARG A 94 10.21 -8.80 4.48
N VAL A 95 8.93 -8.44 4.62
CA VAL A 95 8.44 -7.18 4.05
C VAL A 95 9.01 -5.98 4.79
N ALA A 96 9.20 -6.08 6.11
CA ALA A 96 9.85 -5.03 6.89
C ALA A 96 11.30 -4.83 6.40
N GLY A 97 12.01 -5.91 6.14
CA GLY A 97 13.37 -5.86 5.61
C GLY A 97 13.46 -5.24 4.22
N LEU A 98 12.41 -5.32 3.43
CA LEU A 98 12.33 -4.68 2.11
C LEU A 98 11.94 -3.19 2.20
N GLY A 99 11.52 -2.73 3.36
CA GLY A 99 11.18 -1.33 3.55
C GLY A 99 9.70 -1.04 3.75
N ALA A 100 8.86 -2.06 3.97
CA ALA A 100 7.46 -1.84 4.32
C ALA A 100 7.36 -1.26 5.73
N ASN A 101 6.40 -0.35 5.93
CA ASN A 101 6.21 0.35 7.21
C ASN A 101 5.22 -0.37 8.13
N ALA A 102 4.33 -1.18 7.57
CA ALA A 102 3.33 -1.90 8.34
C ALA A 102 2.87 -3.16 7.60
N TYR A 103 2.34 -4.11 8.36
CA TYR A 103 1.84 -5.37 7.83
C TYR A 103 0.54 -5.74 8.53
N PHE A 104 -0.46 -6.15 7.73
CA PHE A 104 -1.73 -6.69 8.23
C PHE A 104 -2.01 -8.01 7.55
N SER A 105 -2.35 -9.02 8.34
CA SER A 105 -2.78 -10.31 7.77
C SER A 105 -4.29 -10.31 7.52
N LYS A 106 -4.73 -10.99 6.47
CA LYS A 106 -6.17 -11.19 6.19
C LYS A 106 -6.70 -12.31 7.09
N PRO A 107 -7.89 -12.18 7.64
CA PRO A 107 -8.77 -11.01 7.61
C PRO A 107 -8.27 -9.88 8.52
N TYR A 108 -8.49 -8.64 8.13
CA TYR A 108 -8.03 -7.48 8.88
C TYR A 108 -9.20 -6.53 9.16
N SER A 109 -9.01 -5.61 10.10
CA SER A 109 -9.96 -4.53 10.34
C SER A 109 -9.68 -3.37 9.38
N PRO A 110 -10.62 -3.01 8.49
CA PRO A 110 -10.42 -1.86 7.60
C PRO A 110 -10.17 -0.56 8.36
N ALA A 111 -10.83 -0.38 9.51
CA ALA A 111 -10.61 0.79 10.36
C ALA A 111 -9.19 0.84 10.92
N ALA A 112 -8.63 -0.32 11.28
CA ALA A 112 -7.25 -0.41 11.77
C ALA A 112 -6.24 -0.04 10.67
N VAL A 113 -6.48 -0.48 9.44
CA VAL A 113 -5.65 -0.11 8.29
C VAL A 113 -5.69 1.40 8.07
N ARG A 114 -6.88 1.99 8.06
CA ARG A 114 -7.05 3.43 7.91
C ARG A 114 -6.30 4.19 9.00
N HIS A 115 -6.46 3.77 10.25
CA HIS A 115 -5.84 4.42 11.40
C HIS A 115 -4.30 4.39 11.27
N LYS A 116 -3.75 3.24 10.87
CA LYS A 116 -2.31 3.10 10.68
C LYS A 116 -1.82 3.99 9.55
N LEU A 117 -2.56 4.09 8.46
CA LEU A 117 -2.21 4.97 7.34
C LEU A 117 -2.21 6.43 7.76
N GLU A 118 -3.21 6.87 8.52
CA GLU A 118 -3.25 8.23 9.04
C GLU A 118 -1.98 8.55 9.85
N GLN A 119 -1.57 7.61 10.70
CA GLN A 119 -0.37 7.76 11.51
C GLN A 119 0.88 7.85 10.64
N LEU A 120 1.02 6.94 9.67
CA LEU A 120 2.19 6.90 8.79
C LEU A 120 2.30 8.15 7.92
N ILE A 121 1.18 8.60 7.37
CA ILE A 121 1.14 9.80 6.52
C ILE A 121 1.46 11.04 7.36
N GLY A 122 0.94 11.14 8.57
CA GLY A 122 1.23 12.23 9.49
C GLY A 122 2.71 12.30 9.86
N ASP A 123 3.31 11.16 10.15
CA ASP A 123 4.73 11.08 10.48
C ASP A 123 5.61 11.42 9.27
N SER A 124 5.22 10.96 8.09
CA SER A 124 5.96 11.22 6.84
C SER A 124 5.93 12.69 6.43
N ALA A 125 4.89 13.42 6.82
CA ALA A 125 4.71 14.84 6.47
C ALA A 125 5.55 15.79 7.34
N ARG A 126 6.21 15.28 8.35
CA ARG A 126 7.02 16.09 9.29
C ARG A 126 8.46 16.30 8.82
#